data_da53d2ecc8d7b2180799c1d5a2af6d1d
#
_entry.id   da53d2ecc8d7b2180799c1d5a2af6d1d
#
_cell.length_a   1.000
_cell.length_b   1.000
_cell.length_c   1.000
_cell.angle_alpha   90.00
_cell.angle_beta   90.00
_cell.angle_gamma   90.00
#
_symmetry.space_group_name_H-M   'P 1'
#
loop_
_entity.id
_entity.type
_entity.pdbx_description
1 polymer ?
#
loop_
_entity_poly.entity_id
_entity_poly.type
_entity_poly.pdbx_seq_one_letter_code
_entity_poly.pdbx_strand_id
1 'polypeptide(L)'
;MTIRELKNDVEALGFSRLCELEDDLFYHINRALFLIHTNHPKICHAEISHFPTPPIFKNENLVLQRVGSEISVPVGRLSMKLQGEGEYTIEDGAKTKKVPFSESFSEVDIDFSEGGKLVFSGGGSFSAWDIEIYERPPFPCPEAVRRTGKFTEIDLKKLFPEMLYIVDLPMDKHQREIHGLKVSYGGKILVPRDFRGVIYVDYRAKGEHLEIGVGEDAKINISPELSPLLPLLCAHFIWLDSEPDKAKEYLDLYEDLSRKIKRAKLIKSGPCYKNTTRWA
;
A
#
# COMPACT_ATOMS: atom_id res chain seq x y z
N MET A 1 -21.89 -9.13 -9.22
CA MET A 1 -22.65 -10.32 -8.81
C MET A 1 -23.00 -10.18 -7.33
N THR A 2 -24.23 -10.45 -6.94
CA THR A 2 -24.63 -10.52 -5.52
C THR A 2 -24.60 -11.97 -5.05
N ILE A 3 -24.66 -12.20 -3.73
CA ILE A 3 -24.72 -13.57 -3.18
C ILE A 3 -26.00 -14.26 -3.65
N ARG A 4 -27.12 -13.52 -3.73
CA ARG A 4 -28.40 -14.06 -4.26
C ARG A 4 -28.27 -14.50 -5.72
N GLU A 5 -27.64 -13.70 -6.58
CA GLU A 5 -27.39 -14.08 -7.97
C GLU A 5 -26.53 -15.34 -8.06
N LEU A 6 -25.48 -15.43 -7.23
CA LEU A 6 -24.63 -16.61 -7.18
C LEU A 6 -25.38 -17.84 -6.70
N LYS A 7 -26.22 -17.74 -5.66
CA LYS A 7 -27.08 -18.84 -5.21
C LYS A 7 -27.97 -19.36 -6.34
N ASN A 8 -28.65 -18.46 -7.06
CA ASN A 8 -29.49 -18.83 -8.20
C ASN A 8 -28.70 -19.53 -9.30
N ASP A 9 -27.50 -19.04 -9.61
CA ASP A 9 -26.64 -19.66 -10.63
C ASP A 9 -26.19 -21.07 -10.21
N VAL A 10 -25.83 -21.26 -8.93
CA VAL A 10 -25.44 -22.56 -8.39
C VAL A 10 -26.64 -23.52 -8.35
N GLU A 11 -27.84 -23.05 -7.97
CA GLU A 11 -29.07 -23.85 -8.01
C GLU A 11 -29.40 -24.32 -9.43
N ALA A 12 -29.22 -23.44 -10.42
CA ALA A 12 -29.37 -23.79 -11.84
C ALA A 12 -28.42 -24.91 -12.30
N LEU A 13 -27.28 -25.09 -11.62
CA LEU A 13 -26.35 -26.18 -11.85
C LEU A 13 -26.73 -27.50 -11.15
N GLY A 14 -27.92 -27.60 -10.58
CA GLY A 14 -28.50 -28.82 -10.03
C GLY A 14 -28.53 -28.93 -8.49
N PHE A 15 -28.35 -27.80 -7.79
CA PHE A 15 -28.41 -27.78 -6.33
C PHE A 15 -29.77 -27.25 -5.81
N SER A 16 -30.72 -28.15 -5.60
CA SER A 16 -32.08 -27.76 -5.12
C SER A 16 -32.19 -27.55 -3.61
N ARG A 17 -31.12 -27.65 -2.83
CA ARG A 17 -31.13 -27.59 -1.35
C ARG A 17 -30.01 -26.73 -0.75
N LEU A 18 -29.68 -25.60 -1.38
CA LEU A 18 -28.64 -24.69 -0.84
C LEU A 18 -29.02 -24.04 0.50
N CYS A 19 -30.31 -23.94 0.81
CA CYS A 19 -30.81 -23.40 2.09
C CYS A 19 -30.40 -24.23 3.34
N GLU A 20 -29.97 -25.48 3.18
CA GLU A 20 -29.51 -26.33 4.29
C GLU A 20 -27.98 -26.17 4.54
N LEU A 21 -27.27 -25.40 3.68
CA LEU A 21 -25.81 -25.32 3.64
C LEU A 21 -25.29 -23.86 3.74
N GLU A 22 -25.99 -22.96 4.42
CA GLU A 22 -25.62 -21.54 4.39
C GLU A 22 -24.18 -21.26 4.84
N ASP A 23 -23.73 -21.86 5.94
CA ASP A 23 -22.35 -21.67 6.43
C ASP A 23 -21.31 -22.34 5.52
N ASP A 24 -21.61 -23.52 5.00
CA ASP A 24 -20.75 -24.25 4.08
C ASP A 24 -20.63 -23.55 2.73
N LEU A 25 -21.70 -22.88 2.27
CA LEU A 25 -21.69 -22.13 1.03
C LEU A 25 -20.70 -20.97 1.09
N PHE A 26 -20.65 -20.21 2.19
CA PHE A 26 -19.64 -19.15 2.35
C PHE A 26 -18.21 -19.69 2.30
N TYR A 27 -17.96 -20.85 2.90
CA TYR A 27 -16.68 -21.53 2.82
C TYR A 27 -16.31 -21.88 1.37
N HIS A 28 -17.24 -22.44 0.60
CA HIS A 28 -17.04 -22.79 -0.79
C HIS A 28 -16.84 -21.54 -1.67
N ILE A 29 -17.61 -20.48 -1.44
CA ILE A 29 -17.44 -19.19 -2.14
C ILE A 29 -16.03 -18.63 -1.88
N ASN A 30 -15.58 -18.58 -0.65
CA ASN A 30 -14.27 -18.06 -0.31
C ASN A 30 -13.13 -18.88 -0.91
N ARG A 31 -13.28 -20.21 -0.93
CA ARG A 31 -12.33 -21.11 -1.58
C ARG A 31 -12.28 -20.91 -3.09
N ALA A 32 -13.44 -20.71 -3.72
CA ALA A 32 -13.56 -20.42 -5.14
C ALA A 32 -12.94 -19.06 -5.48
N LEU A 33 -13.25 -18.01 -4.72
CA LEU A 33 -12.65 -16.69 -4.87
C LEU A 33 -11.12 -16.74 -4.75
N PHE A 34 -10.60 -17.47 -3.76
CA PHE A 34 -9.16 -17.64 -3.60
C PHE A 34 -8.51 -18.26 -4.85
N LEU A 35 -9.10 -19.31 -5.43
CA LEU A 35 -8.58 -19.94 -6.64
C LEU A 35 -8.69 -19.03 -7.86
N ILE A 36 -9.81 -18.33 -8.03
CA ILE A 36 -9.98 -17.37 -9.12
C ILE A 36 -8.92 -16.28 -9.03
N HIS A 37 -8.72 -15.68 -7.86
CA HIS A 37 -7.71 -14.64 -7.66
C HIS A 37 -6.26 -15.16 -7.74
N THR A 38 -6.04 -16.46 -7.50
CA THR A 38 -4.74 -17.07 -7.73
C THR A 38 -4.44 -17.22 -9.21
N ASN A 39 -5.43 -17.65 -9.99
CA ASN A 39 -5.30 -17.87 -11.43
C ASN A 39 -5.45 -16.59 -12.26
N HIS A 40 -6.20 -15.63 -11.76
CA HIS A 40 -6.47 -14.32 -12.38
C HIS A 40 -6.17 -13.21 -11.36
N PRO A 41 -4.90 -12.86 -11.14
CA PRO A 41 -4.53 -11.87 -10.13
C PRO A 41 -5.15 -10.51 -10.45
N LYS A 42 -5.66 -9.86 -9.40
CA LYS A 42 -6.13 -8.48 -9.47
C LYS A 42 -4.93 -7.55 -9.40
N ILE A 43 -4.59 -6.93 -10.53
CA ILE A 43 -3.57 -5.89 -10.58
C ILE A 43 -4.27 -4.54 -10.38
N CYS A 44 -3.79 -3.80 -9.40
CA CYS A 44 -4.25 -2.45 -9.11
C CYS A 44 -3.15 -1.46 -9.46
N HIS A 45 -3.56 -0.30 -9.94
CA HIS A 45 -2.68 0.81 -10.26
C HIS A 45 -2.86 1.89 -9.20
N ALA A 46 -1.78 2.35 -8.63
CA ALA A 46 -1.78 3.43 -7.66
C ALA A 46 -0.88 4.57 -8.11
N GLU A 47 -1.30 5.78 -7.79
CA GLU A 47 -0.55 7.00 -8.02
C GLU A 47 -0.15 7.62 -6.68
N ILE A 48 1.14 7.88 -6.50
CA ILE A 48 1.67 8.47 -5.28
C ILE A 48 2.36 9.78 -5.66
N SER A 49 1.82 10.88 -5.23
CA SER A 49 2.43 12.19 -5.43
C SER A 49 3.59 12.37 -4.44
N HIS A 50 4.80 12.50 -4.96
CA HIS A 50 6.00 12.82 -4.20
C HIS A 50 6.52 14.20 -4.62
N PHE A 51 6.05 15.21 -3.92
CA PHE A 51 6.54 16.58 -4.06
C PHE A 51 7.14 16.95 -2.70
N PRO A 52 8.46 16.85 -2.51
CA PRO A 52 9.08 17.32 -1.29
C PRO A 52 8.78 18.81 -1.20
N THR A 53 7.97 19.17 -0.22
CA THR A 53 7.74 20.57 0.14
C THR A 53 9.09 21.17 0.51
N PRO A 54 9.49 22.30 -0.07
CA PRO A 54 10.66 23.02 0.43
C PRO A 54 10.43 23.32 1.91
N PRO A 55 11.50 23.37 2.73
CA PRO A 55 11.36 23.78 4.12
C PRO A 55 10.73 25.19 4.15
N ILE A 56 9.73 25.36 5.02
CA ILE A 56 9.15 26.68 5.28
C ILE A 56 10.15 27.60 6.01
N PHE A 57 11.12 26.97 6.68
CA PHE A 57 12.24 27.63 7.31
C PHE A 57 13.50 26.82 7.06
N LYS A 58 14.54 27.47 6.56
CA LYS A 58 15.88 26.92 6.43
C LYS A 58 16.89 27.98 6.83
N ASN A 59 17.71 27.70 7.82
CA ASN A 59 18.79 28.58 8.22
C ASN A 59 20.08 27.79 8.42
N GLU A 60 20.96 27.85 7.44
CA GLU A 60 22.25 27.17 7.43
C GLU A 60 23.26 27.81 8.38
N ASN A 61 23.04 29.09 8.74
CA ASN A 61 23.93 29.85 9.60
C ASN A 61 23.49 29.86 11.06
N LEU A 62 22.31 29.33 11.37
CA LEU A 62 21.80 29.29 12.73
C LEU A 62 22.47 28.14 13.49
N VAL A 63 23.29 28.46 14.47
CA VAL A 63 23.88 27.48 15.38
C VAL A 63 23.35 27.74 16.78
N LEU A 64 22.59 26.78 17.31
CA LEU A 64 22.10 26.83 18.68
C LEU A 64 23.07 26.14 19.61
N GLN A 65 23.54 26.86 20.64
CA GLN A 65 24.56 26.36 21.59
C GLN A 65 24.18 26.65 23.06
N ARG A 66 22.99 27.17 23.29
CA ARG A 66 22.59 27.59 24.65
C ARG A 66 21.45 26.74 25.18
N VAL A 67 21.59 26.28 26.38
CA VAL A 67 20.49 25.71 27.17
C VAL A 67 19.34 26.73 27.26
N GLY A 68 18.11 26.26 27.05
CA GLY A 68 16.92 27.11 26.96
C GLY A 68 16.64 27.64 25.56
N SER A 69 17.49 27.37 24.56
CA SER A 69 17.12 27.67 23.18
C SER A 69 15.90 26.86 22.75
N GLU A 70 14.97 27.51 22.06
CA GLU A 70 13.75 26.87 21.59
C GLU A 70 13.55 27.06 20.09
N ILE A 71 12.94 26.07 19.46
CA ILE A 71 12.55 26.09 18.06
C ILE A 71 11.05 25.82 18.00
N SER A 72 10.28 26.81 17.56
CA SER A 72 8.85 26.64 17.32
C SER A 72 8.63 25.92 15.98
N VAL A 73 7.82 24.90 16.00
CA VAL A 73 7.52 24.06 14.82
C VAL A 73 6.02 23.97 14.64
N PRO A 74 5.47 24.35 13.47
CA PRO A 74 4.06 24.12 13.15
C PRO A 74 3.80 22.62 13.02
N VAL A 75 2.57 22.25 12.71
CA VAL A 75 2.27 20.86 12.32
C VAL A 75 3.16 20.48 11.15
N GLY A 76 4.09 19.54 11.38
CA GLY A 76 5.10 19.25 10.37
C GLY A 76 6.30 18.51 10.92
N ARG A 77 7.48 18.80 10.36
CA ARG A 77 8.73 18.15 10.73
C ARG A 77 9.83 19.16 10.95
N LEU A 78 10.62 18.90 11.96
CA LEU A 78 11.91 19.53 12.22
C LEU A 78 13.04 18.57 11.85
N SER A 79 13.97 19.03 11.03
CA SER A 79 15.23 18.33 10.75
C SER A 79 16.39 19.20 11.20
N MET A 80 17.38 18.61 11.86
CA MET A 80 18.58 19.33 12.32
C MET A 80 19.76 18.38 12.47
N LYS A 81 20.96 18.93 12.45
CA LYS A 81 22.19 18.25 12.86
C LYS A 81 22.51 18.61 14.30
N LEU A 82 22.89 17.62 15.09
CA LEU A 82 23.15 17.76 16.50
C LEU A 82 24.49 17.09 16.88
N GLN A 83 25.28 17.76 17.68
CA GLN A 83 26.52 17.23 18.24
C GLN A 83 26.70 17.75 19.67
N GLY A 84 27.29 16.94 20.54
CA GLY A 84 27.57 17.26 21.91
C GLY A 84 26.74 16.44 22.89
N GLU A 85 26.62 16.91 24.10
CA GLU A 85 25.91 16.22 25.19
C GLU A 85 24.81 17.10 25.77
N GLY A 86 23.64 16.53 26.02
CA GLY A 86 22.53 17.25 26.60
C GLY A 86 21.21 16.49 26.50
N GLU A 87 20.15 17.26 26.67
CA GLU A 87 18.79 16.77 26.56
C GLU A 87 17.95 17.79 25.77
N TYR A 88 17.06 17.35 24.93
CA TYR A 88 16.02 18.20 24.39
C TYR A 88 14.63 17.67 24.74
N THR A 89 13.72 18.59 24.94
CA THR A 89 12.31 18.32 25.23
C THR A 89 11.48 18.67 24.03
N ILE A 90 10.70 17.71 23.57
CA ILE A 90 9.71 17.86 22.48
C ILE A 90 8.37 18.14 23.17
N GLU A 91 7.76 19.27 22.88
CA GLU A 91 6.39 19.60 23.27
C GLU A 91 5.54 19.62 21.99
N ASP A 92 4.65 18.61 21.79
CA ASP A 92 3.77 18.47 20.63
C ASP A 92 2.32 18.40 21.13
N GLY A 93 1.63 19.54 21.08
CA GLY A 93 0.33 19.72 21.72
C GLY A 93 0.39 19.43 23.21
N ALA A 94 -0.41 18.50 23.69
CA ALA A 94 -0.43 18.06 25.08
C ALA A 94 0.67 17.05 25.45
N LYS A 95 1.45 16.57 24.47
CA LYS A 95 2.47 15.53 24.69
C LYS A 95 3.83 16.15 24.89
N THR A 96 4.52 15.69 25.93
CA THR A 96 5.89 16.10 26.23
C THR A 96 6.81 14.89 26.28
N LYS A 97 7.90 14.93 25.55
CA LYS A 97 8.90 13.85 25.49
C LYS A 97 10.30 14.44 25.68
N LYS A 98 11.07 13.89 26.61
CA LYS A 98 12.47 14.23 26.81
C LYS A 98 13.36 13.19 26.12
N VAL A 99 14.37 13.65 25.41
CA VAL A 99 15.31 12.81 24.67
C VAL A 99 16.74 13.23 25.00
N PRO A 100 17.51 12.38 25.69
CA PRO A 100 18.92 12.61 25.89
C PRO A 100 19.70 12.35 24.60
N PHE A 101 20.80 13.07 24.44
CA PHE A 101 21.77 12.85 23.37
C PHE A 101 23.21 12.91 23.92
N SER A 102 24.12 12.20 23.29
CA SER A 102 25.51 12.09 23.65
C SER A 102 26.43 12.43 22.48
N GLU A 103 27.69 12.71 22.76
CA GLU A 103 28.73 13.31 21.92
C GLU A 103 28.83 12.93 20.43
N SER A 104 28.15 11.91 19.97
CA SER A 104 28.17 11.53 18.57
C SER A 104 27.34 12.48 17.69
N PHE A 105 27.89 12.85 16.54
CA PHE A 105 27.14 13.53 15.49
C PHE A 105 25.90 12.73 15.10
N SER A 106 24.75 13.37 15.14
CA SER A 106 23.48 12.77 14.72
C SER A 106 22.65 13.72 13.87
N GLU A 107 21.99 13.18 12.84
CA GLU A 107 20.88 13.85 12.16
C GLU A 107 19.61 13.49 12.92
N VAL A 108 18.87 14.50 13.33
CA VAL A 108 17.66 14.38 14.14
C VAL A 108 16.47 14.84 13.31
N ASP A 109 15.51 13.95 13.13
CA ASP A 109 14.23 14.22 12.48
C ASP A 109 13.10 14.04 13.52
N ILE A 110 12.30 15.07 13.73
CA ILE A 110 11.20 15.07 14.69
C ILE A 110 9.91 15.46 13.98
N ASP A 111 8.89 14.61 14.08
CA ASP A 111 7.55 14.92 13.58
C ASP A 111 6.67 15.52 14.68
N PHE A 112 6.01 16.64 14.36
CA PHE A 112 5.05 17.32 15.20
C PHE A 112 3.64 17.10 14.63
N SER A 113 2.77 16.46 15.41
CA SER A 113 1.41 16.09 14.98
C SER A 113 0.40 17.23 15.19
N GLU A 114 0.59 18.01 16.22
CA GLU A 114 -0.28 19.13 16.60
C GLU A 114 0.43 20.47 16.50
N GLY A 115 1.74 20.43 16.24
CA GLY A 115 2.61 21.59 16.33
C GLY A 115 3.03 21.89 17.76
N GLY A 116 4.16 22.55 17.92
CA GLY A 116 4.68 22.81 19.25
C GLY A 116 6.07 23.40 19.22
N LYS A 117 6.92 22.96 20.14
CA LYS A 117 8.30 23.45 20.24
C LYS A 117 9.27 22.38 20.69
N LEU A 118 10.51 22.55 20.30
CA LEU A 118 11.65 21.82 20.81
C LEU A 118 12.46 22.76 21.70
N VAL A 119 12.77 22.34 22.92
CA VAL A 119 13.53 23.10 23.90
C VAL A 119 14.76 22.32 24.30
N PHE A 120 15.94 22.90 24.15
CA PHE A 120 17.18 22.31 24.64
C PHE A 120 17.33 22.51 26.15
N SER A 121 17.54 21.39 26.86
CA SER A 121 17.68 21.35 28.33
C SER A 121 18.91 20.51 28.70
N GLY A 122 19.34 20.61 29.98
CA GLY A 122 20.48 19.86 30.50
C GLY A 122 21.75 20.70 30.62
N GLY A 123 22.78 20.14 31.25
CA GLY A 123 24.01 20.87 31.65
C GLY A 123 25.21 20.67 30.71
N GLY A 124 25.05 20.04 29.58
CA GLY A 124 26.12 19.75 28.62
C GLY A 124 26.35 20.85 27.58
N SER A 125 27.47 20.75 26.84
CA SER A 125 27.75 21.60 25.69
C SER A 125 27.30 20.92 24.43
N PHE A 126 26.52 21.62 23.57
CA PHE A 126 26.01 21.10 22.34
C PHE A 126 26.05 22.13 21.22
N SER A 127 25.93 21.68 20.01
CA SER A 127 25.71 22.49 18.82
C SER A 127 24.60 21.86 17.97
N ALA A 128 23.58 22.64 17.61
CA ALA A 128 22.54 22.25 16.68
C ALA A 128 22.57 23.23 15.49
N TRP A 129 22.64 22.70 14.26
CA TRP A 129 22.71 23.50 13.05
C TRP A 129 22.02 22.79 11.88
N ASP A 130 22.01 23.40 10.68
CA ASP A 130 21.24 22.93 9.51
C ASP A 130 19.76 22.71 9.87
N ILE A 131 19.16 23.71 10.52
CA ILE A 131 17.79 23.60 11.00
C ILE A 131 16.84 23.85 9.85
N GLU A 132 16.04 22.85 9.55
CA GLU A 132 15.02 22.88 8.51
C GLU A 132 13.66 22.52 9.09
N ILE A 133 12.65 23.36 8.85
CA ILE A 133 11.27 23.11 9.27
C ILE A 133 10.43 22.90 8.02
N TYR A 134 9.68 21.80 7.99
CA TYR A 134 8.80 21.43 6.91
C TYR A 134 7.37 21.41 7.39
N GLU A 135 6.49 22.04 6.66
CA GLU A 135 5.05 21.86 6.86
C GLU A 135 4.67 20.44 6.44
N ARG A 136 3.79 19.83 7.20
CA ARG A 136 3.34 18.46 6.92
C ARG A 136 2.55 18.47 5.62
N PRO A 137 3.00 17.78 4.56
CA PRO A 137 2.15 17.60 3.40
C PRO A 137 0.89 16.85 3.83
N PRO A 138 -0.27 17.14 3.25
CA PRO A 138 -1.50 16.40 3.51
C PRO A 138 -1.41 15.01 2.88
N PHE A 139 -0.58 14.14 3.45
CA PHE A 139 -0.59 12.72 3.09
C PHE A 139 -1.79 12.06 3.75
N PRO A 140 -2.55 11.24 3.02
CA PRO A 140 -3.70 10.53 3.57
C PRO A 140 -3.30 9.58 4.72
N CYS A 141 -2.02 9.19 4.82
CA CYS A 141 -1.50 8.36 5.91
C CYS A 141 -0.06 8.78 6.25
N PRO A 142 0.12 9.72 7.18
CA PRO A 142 1.46 10.21 7.57
C PRO A 142 2.36 9.13 8.16
N GLU A 143 1.77 8.09 8.76
CA GLU A 143 2.52 6.94 9.29
C GLU A 143 3.14 6.04 8.21
N ALA A 144 2.68 6.17 6.96
CA ALA A 144 3.23 5.42 5.84
C ALA A 144 4.52 6.03 5.28
N VAL A 145 4.87 7.25 5.67
CA VAL A 145 6.00 7.98 5.10
C VAL A 145 7.04 8.28 6.16
N ARG A 146 8.26 7.81 5.95
CA ARG A 146 9.40 8.05 6.84
C ARG A 146 10.58 8.57 6.03
N ARG A 147 11.24 9.62 6.51
CA ARG A 147 12.51 10.09 5.90
C ARG A 147 13.69 9.36 6.52
N THR A 148 14.61 8.92 5.67
CA THR A 148 15.80 8.17 6.09
C THR A 148 16.99 8.64 5.26
N GLY A 149 17.83 9.50 5.81
CA GLY A 149 19.00 10.03 5.11
C GLY A 149 18.62 10.68 3.76
N LYS A 150 19.15 10.16 2.65
CA LYS A 150 18.91 10.66 1.28
C LYS A 150 17.58 10.19 0.65
N PHE A 151 16.78 9.42 1.38
CA PHE A 151 15.56 8.81 0.85
C PHE A 151 14.33 9.19 1.66
N THR A 152 13.19 9.14 1.01
CA THR A 152 11.87 9.08 1.64
C THR A 152 11.39 7.64 1.52
N GLU A 153 11.21 6.96 2.65
CA GLU A 153 10.61 5.63 2.71
C GLU A 153 9.09 5.77 2.71
N ILE A 154 8.42 5.08 1.79
CA ILE A 154 6.96 5.04 1.70
C ILE A 154 6.53 3.58 1.88
N ASP A 155 5.75 3.33 2.93
CA ASP A 155 5.18 2.01 3.20
C ASP A 155 3.85 1.86 2.46
N LEU A 156 3.90 1.16 1.33
CA LEU A 156 2.74 0.98 0.46
C LEU A 156 1.64 0.13 1.10
N LYS A 157 1.99 -0.80 2.01
CA LYS A 157 0.98 -1.61 2.71
C LYS A 157 0.14 -0.79 3.68
N LYS A 158 0.70 0.29 4.22
CA LYS A 158 -0.06 1.23 5.04
C LYS A 158 -0.97 2.12 4.20
N LEU A 159 -0.55 2.47 2.98
CA LEU A 159 -1.37 3.24 2.03
C LEU A 159 -2.44 2.37 1.37
N PHE A 160 -2.11 1.13 1.05
CA PHE A 160 -2.96 0.17 0.36
C PHE A 160 -2.99 -1.14 1.14
N PRO A 161 -3.85 -1.27 2.16
CA PRO A 161 -3.91 -2.46 3.04
C PRO A 161 -4.19 -3.77 2.31
N GLU A 162 -4.83 -3.68 1.14
CA GLU A 162 -5.11 -4.82 0.27
C GLU A 162 -3.89 -5.27 -0.54
N MET A 163 -2.78 -4.53 -0.54
CA MET A 163 -1.59 -4.87 -1.32
C MET A 163 -0.89 -6.11 -0.78
N LEU A 164 -0.62 -7.08 -1.66
CA LEU A 164 0.22 -8.24 -1.39
C LEU A 164 1.69 -7.94 -1.69
N TYR A 165 1.96 -7.54 -2.93
CA TYR A 165 3.29 -7.18 -3.40
C TYR A 165 3.24 -6.30 -4.65
N ILE A 166 4.35 -5.63 -4.92
CA ILE A 166 4.55 -4.81 -6.11
C ILE A 166 4.85 -5.74 -7.29
N VAL A 167 4.16 -5.52 -8.41
CA VAL A 167 4.30 -6.36 -9.62
C VAL A 167 5.48 -5.92 -10.44
N ASP A 168 5.57 -4.61 -10.72
CA ASP A 168 6.61 -4.02 -11.54
C ASP A 168 7.33 -2.89 -10.79
N LEU A 169 8.51 -2.50 -11.28
CA LEU A 169 9.24 -1.37 -10.72
C LEU A 169 8.40 -0.10 -10.85
N PRO A 170 8.29 0.69 -9.77
CA PRO A 170 7.55 1.96 -9.82
C PRO A 170 8.15 2.91 -10.87
N MET A 171 7.27 3.55 -11.63
CA MET A 171 7.65 4.40 -12.77
C MET A 171 7.19 5.83 -12.58
N ASP A 172 7.78 6.76 -13.34
CA ASP A 172 7.30 8.13 -13.46
C ASP A 172 6.09 8.24 -14.42
N LYS A 173 5.52 9.44 -14.55
CA LYS A 173 4.40 9.73 -15.46
C LYS A 173 4.70 9.45 -16.95
N HIS A 174 5.97 9.29 -17.32
CA HIS A 174 6.40 8.98 -18.68
C HIS A 174 6.73 7.49 -18.85
N GLN A 175 6.35 6.64 -17.88
CA GLN A 175 6.67 5.21 -17.84
C GLN A 175 8.19 4.95 -17.86
N ARG A 176 8.98 5.79 -17.18
CA ARG A 176 10.42 5.62 -17.04
C ARG A 176 10.73 5.20 -15.61
N GLU A 177 11.76 4.40 -15.48
CA GLU A 177 12.31 4.07 -14.16
C GLU A 177 12.78 5.33 -13.44
N ILE A 178 12.42 5.44 -12.17
CA ILE A 178 12.87 6.56 -11.34
C ILE A 178 14.29 6.26 -10.87
N HIS A 179 15.24 7.06 -11.33
CA HIS A 179 16.65 6.86 -10.99
C HIS A 179 16.88 6.88 -9.47
N GLY A 180 17.54 5.84 -8.96
CA GLY A 180 17.84 5.70 -7.53
C GLY A 180 16.67 5.26 -6.65
N LEU A 181 15.46 5.05 -7.18
CA LEU A 181 14.36 4.44 -6.44
C LEU A 181 14.71 2.99 -6.12
N LYS A 182 14.41 2.57 -4.90
CA LYS A 182 14.63 1.19 -4.44
C LYS A 182 13.33 0.61 -3.93
N VAL A 183 13.08 -0.65 -4.25
CA VAL A 183 11.93 -1.42 -3.77
C VAL A 183 12.43 -2.42 -2.73
N SER A 184 11.75 -2.44 -1.57
CA SER A 184 12.03 -3.38 -0.49
C SER A 184 10.99 -4.51 -0.47
N TYR A 185 11.41 -5.70 -0.06
CA TYR A 185 10.55 -6.88 0.06
C TYR A 185 9.29 -6.67 0.95
N GLY A 186 9.28 -5.74 1.85
CA GLY A 186 8.13 -5.47 2.73
C GLY A 186 6.99 -4.66 2.09
N GLY A 187 7.07 -4.32 0.79
CA GLY A 187 6.12 -3.40 0.16
C GLY A 187 6.43 -1.94 0.45
N LYS A 188 7.68 -1.64 0.74
CA LYS A 188 8.18 -0.29 0.92
C LYS A 188 8.97 0.15 -0.28
N ILE A 189 8.85 1.42 -0.63
CA ILE A 189 9.68 2.06 -1.64
C ILE A 189 10.54 3.15 -0.99
N LEU A 190 11.80 3.22 -1.42
CA LEU A 190 12.73 4.27 -1.04
C LEU A 190 12.88 5.23 -2.22
N VAL A 191 12.28 6.40 -2.09
CA VAL A 191 12.28 7.43 -3.13
C VAL A 191 13.39 8.43 -2.83
N PRO A 192 14.25 8.79 -3.79
CA PRO A 192 15.24 9.84 -3.59
C PRO A 192 14.56 11.15 -3.15
N ARG A 193 15.15 11.86 -2.19
CA ARG A 193 14.56 13.11 -1.67
C ARG A 193 14.43 14.23 -2.70
N ASP A 194 15.27 14.22 -3.71
CA ASP A 194 15.29 15.19 -4.80
C ASP A 194 14.29 14.87 -5.91
N PHE A 195 13.74 13.65 -5.92
CA PHE A 195 12.69 13.29 -6.87
C PHE A 195 11.44 14.12 -6.64
N ARG A 196 10.88 14.67 -7.72
CA ARG A 196 9.62 15.41 -7.72
C ARG A 196 8.73 14.89 -8.83
N GLY A 197 7.57 14.41 -8.46
CA GLY A 197 6.63 13.89 -9.44
C GLY A 197 5.65 12.90 -8.87
N VAL A 198 4.93 12.26 -9.77
CA VAL A 198 3.99 11.19 -9.47
C VAL A 198 4.71 9.86 -9.71
N ILE A 199 4.58 8.96 -8.76
CA ILE A 199 5.09 7.59 -8.82
C ILE A 199 3.91 6.69 -9.12
N TYR A 200 3.98 5.94 -10.18
CA TYR A 200 3.00 4.93 -10.57
C TYR A 200 3.46 3.58 -10.07
N VAL A 201 2.61 2.91 -9.33
CA VAL A 201 2.91 1.61 -8.71
C VAL A 201 1.85 0.61 -9.12
N ASP A 202 2.29 -0.48 -9.75
CA ASP A 202 1.44 -1.61 -10.06
C ASP A 202 1.62 -2.67 -8.97
N TYR A 203 0.55 -3.02 -8.29
CA TYR A 203 0.59 -4.00 -7.23
C TYR A 203 -0.50 -5.06 -7.36
N ARG A 204 -0.20 -6.25 -6.88
CA ARG A 204 -1.18 -7.31 -6.73
C ARG A 204 -1.95 -7.09 -5.43
N ALA A 205 -3.27 -6.99 -5.56
CA ALA A 205 -4.17 -6.90 -4.41
C ALA A 205 -4.59 -8.29 -3.91
N LYS A 206 -4.97 -8.36 -2.64
CA LYS A 206 -5.64 -9.52 -2.05
C LYS A 206 -6.94 -9.80 -2.80
N GLY A 207 -7.28 -11.06 -2.92
CA GLY A 207 -8.63 -11.48 -3.30
C GLY A 207 -9.64 -11.08 -2.23
N GLU A 208 -10.88 -10.95 -2.64
CA GLU A 208 -11.98 -10.71 -1.72
C GLU A 208 -12.21 -11.94 -0.84
N HIS A 209 -12.58 -11.69 0.40
CA HIS A 209 -13.02 -12.70 1.35
C HIS A 209 -14.35 -12.21 1.94
N LEU A 210 -15.36 -13.04 1.85
CA LEU A 210 -16.67 -12.74 2.39
C LEU A 210 -16.76 -13.22 3.84
N GLU A 211 -17.26 -12.35 4.71
CA GLU A 211 -17.54 -12.72 6.09
C GLU A 211 -18.82 -13.58 6.17
N ILE A 212 -18.82 -14.56 7.06
CA ILE A 212 -19.97 -15.42 7.30
C ILE A 212 -21.11 -14.56 7.87
N GLY A 213 -22.32 -14.74 7.33
CA GLY A 213 -23.49 -13.99 7.77
C GLY A 213 -23.74 -12.65 7.06
N VAL A 214 -22.96 -12.35 6.02
CA VAL A 214 -23.25 -11.21 5.14
C VAL A 214 -24.54 -11.48 4.39
N GLY A 215 -25.43 -10.45 4.33
CA GLY A 215 -26.76 -10.59 3.71
C GLY A 215 -26.69 -10.95 2.22
N GLU A 216 -27.74 -11.59 1.70
CA GLU A 216 -27.82 -12.06 0.30
C GLU A 216 -27.67 -10.97 -0.76
N ASP A 217 -28.00 -9.73 -0.42
CA ASP A 217 -27.86 -8.57 -1.32
C ASP A 217 -26.43 -8.01 -1.34
N ALA A 218 -25.50 -8.58 -0.54
CA ALA A 218 -24.11 -8.17 -0.55
C ALA A 218 -23.47 -8.46 -1.91
N LYS A 219 -22.68 -7.49 -2.38
CA LYS A 219 -21.96 -7.58 -3.66
C LYS A 219 -20.65 -8.31 -3.47
N ILE A 220 -20.43 -9.32 -4.29
CA ILE A 220 -19.12 -9.95 -4.47
C ILE A 220 -18.36 -9.11 -5.48
N ASN A 221 -17.23 -8.53 -5.05
CA ASN A 221 -16.41 -7.64 -5.88
C ASN A 221 -15.50 -8.46 -6.83
N ILE A 222 -16.10 -9.16 -7.74
CA ILE A 222 -15.43 -9.90 -8.82
C ILE A 222 -15.67 -9.20 -10.15
N SER A 223 -14.66 -9.16 -11.02
CA SER A 223 -14.84 -8.54 -12.34
C SER A 223 -15.90 -9.28 -13.16
N PRO A 224 -16.71 -8.57 -13.97
CA PRO A 224 -17.75 -9.20 -14.79
C PRO A 224 -17.22 -10.33 -15.70
N GLU A 225 -15.97 -10.22 -16.15
CA GLU A 225 -15.34 -11.24 -17.00
C GLU A 225 -15.04 -12.54 -16.22
N LEU A 226 -14.80 -12.45 -14.90
CA LEU A 226 -14.48 -13.59 -14.03
C LEU A 226 -15.72 -14.12 -13.29
N SER A 227 -16.79 -13.35 -13.25
CA SER A 227 -18.01 -13.69 -12.55
C SER A 227 -18.58 -15.09 -12.94
N PRO A 228 -18.58 -15.52 -14.22
CA PRO A 228 -19.06 -16.86 -14.59
C PRO A 228 -18.20 -18.03 -14.06
N LEU A 229 -16.98 -17.76 -13.61
CA LEU A 229 -16.11 -18.78 -13.04
C LEU A 229 -16.53 -19.19 -11.63
N LEU A 230 -17.17 -18.27 -10.90
CA LEU A 230 -17.47 -18.46 -9.48
C LEU A 230 -18.51 -19.58 -9.25
N PRO A 231 -19.67 -19.60 -9.93
CA PRO A 231 -20.66 -20.68 -9.76
C PRO A 231 -20.07 -22.06 -10.09
N LEU A 232 -19.22 -22.16 -11.13
CA LEU A 232 -18.60 -23.43 -11.53
C LEU A 232 -17.69 -24.00 -10.45
N LEU A 233 -16.85 -23.15 -9.82
CA LEU A 233 -16.01 -23.58 -8.71
C LEU A 233 -16.79 -23.86 -7.44
N CYS A 234 -17.84 -23.10 -7.15
CA CYS A 234 -18.73 -23.42 -6.03
C CYS A 234 -19.37 -24.80 -6.24
N ALA A 235 -19.91 -25.06 -7.45
CA ALA A 235 -20.47 -26.34 -7.81
C ALA A 235 -19.44 -27.48 -7.66
N HIS A 236 -18.23 -27.27 -8.15
CA HIS A 236 -17.14 -28.24 -7.96
C HIS A 236 -16.92 -28.57 -6.49
N PHE A 237 -16.80 -27.57 -5.61
CA PHE A 237 -16.53 -27.84 -4.20
C PHE A 237 -17.70 -28.48 -3.46
N ILE A 238 -18.94 -28.12 -3.79
CA ILE A 238 -20.12 -28.72 -3.17
C ILE A 238 -20.24 -30.21 -3.56
N TRP A 239 -19.99 -30.55 -4.82
CA TRP A 239 -20.08 -31.93 -5.28
C TRP A 239 -18.88 -32.81 -4.93
N LEU A 240 -17.77 -32.21 -4.48
CA LEU A 240 -16.49 -32.91 -4.33
C LEU A 240 -16.59 -34.15 -3.40
N ASP A 241 -17.35 -34.06 -2.31
CA ASP A 241 -17.47 -35.12 -1.32
C ASP A 241 -18.60 -36.14 -1.64
N SER A 242 -19.62 -35.73 -2.40
CA SER A 242 -20.79 -36.56 -2.69
C SER A 242 -20.76 -37.22 -4.06
N GLU A 243 -20.39 -36.50 -5.09
CA GLU A 243 -20.35 -36.95 -6.48
C GLU A 243 -19.04 -36.47 -7.18
N PRO A 244 -17.90 -37.14 -6.97
CA PRO A 244 -16.60 -36.70 -7.48
C PRO A 244 -16.52 -36.54 -9.01
N ASP A 245 -17.25 -37.39 -9.75
CA ASP A 245 -17.29 -37.32 -11.22
C ASP A 245 -17.96 -36.05 -11.69
N LYS A 246 -19.06 -35.65 -11.08
CA LYS A 246 -19.72 -34.37 -11.34
C LYS A 246 -18.85 -33.19 -10.95
N ALA A 247 -18.21 -33.26 -9.79
CA ALA A 247 -17.27 -32.24 -9.33
C ALA A 247 -16.16 -32.02 -10.38
N LYS A 248 -15.65 -33.08 -10.97
CA LYS A 248 -14.65 -33.04 -12.03
C LYS A 248 -15.18 -32.35 -13.29
N GLU A 249 -16.40 -32.64 -13.72
CA GLU A 249 -17.01 -31.96 -14.88
C GLU A 249 -17.06 -30.45 -14.70
N TYR A 250 -17.43 -29.96 -13.51
CA TYR A 250 -17.45 -28.51 -13.22
C TYR A 250 -16.04 -27.92 -13.17
N LEU A 251 -15.05 -28.66 -12.68
CA LEU A 251 -13.66 -28.21 -12.71
C LEU A 251 -13.13 -28.08 -14.13
N ASP A 252 -13.44 -29.06 -15.00
CA ASP A 252 -13.04 -29.04 -16.42
C ASP A 252 -13.67 -27.84 -17.15
N LEU A 253 -14.96 -27.56 -16.89
CA LEU A 253 -15.64 -26.37 -17.42
C LEU A 253 -14.99 -25.06 -16.94
N TYR A 254 -14.67 -24.99 -15.65
CA TYR A 254 -13.94 -23.85 -15.08
C TYR A 254 -12.57 -23.66 -15.76
N GLU A 255 -11.79 -24.71 -15.92
CA GLU A 255 -10.47 -24.62 -16.55
C GLU A 255 -10.54 -24.17 -18.01
N ASP A 256 -11.52 -24.68 -18.75
CA ASP A 256 -11.74 -24.28 -20.15
C ASP A 256 -12.13 -22.81 -20.27
N LEU A 257 -13.04 -22.35 -19.44
CA LEU A 257 -13.46 -20.96 -19.43
C LEU A 257 -12.34 -20.04 -18.95
N SER A 258 -11.62 -20.43 -17.90
CA SER A 258 -10.46 -19.72 -17.39
C SER A 258 -9.37 -19.56 -18.44
N ARG A 259 -9.07 -20.62 -19.21
CA ARG A 259 -8.12 -20.57 -20.36
C ARG A 259 -8.58 -19.60 -21.45
N LYS A 260 -9.87 -19.60 -21.78
CA LYS A 260 -10.44 -18.67 -22.77
C LYS A 260 -10.30 -17.22 -22.32
N ILE A 261 -10.59 -16.92 -21.05
CA ILE A 261 -10.46 -15.57 -20.48
C ILE A 261 -8.99 -15.11 -20.49
N LYS A 262 -8.05 -15.99 -20.09
CA LYS A 262 -6.60 -15.69 -20.15
C LYS A 262 -6.15 -15.36 -21.58
N ARG A 263 -6.58 -16.16 -22.57
CA ARG A 263 -6.25 -15.90 -23.98
C ARG A 263 -6.83 -14.57 -24.48
N ALA A 264 -8.08 -14.27 -24.13
CA ALA A 264 -8.71 -13.01 -24.51
C ALA A 264 -7.98 -11.78 -23.89
N LYS A 265 -7.51 -11.89 -22.64
CA LYS A 265 -6.69 -10.84 -22.00
C LYS A 265 -5.34 -10.68 -22.70
N LEU A 266 -4.66 -11.76 -23.06
CA LEU A 266 -3.39 -11.71 -23.80
C LEU A 266 -3.56 -11.05 -25.16
N ILE A 267 -4.67 -11.28 -25.87
CA ILE A 267 -4.97 -10.64 -27.16
C ILE A 267 -5.22 -9.13 -26.97
N LYS A 268 -5.95 -8.73 -25.92
CA LYS A 268 -6.22 -7.32 -25.60
C LYS A 268 -4.98 -6.56 -25.10
N SER A 269 -4.11 -7.27 -24.38
CA SER A 269 -2.82 -6.76 -23.89
C SER A 269 -1.66 -7.05 -24.83
N GLY A 270 -1.96 -7.33 -26.12
CA GLY A 270 -0.95 -7.57 -27.14
C GLY A 270 0.16 -6.52 -27.03
N PRO A 271 1.44 -6.91 -27.27
CA PRO A 271 2.55 -6.02 -27.03
C PRO A 271 2.27 -4.72 -27.79
N CYS A 272 2.08 -3.66 -27.03
CA CYS A 272 2.14 -2.31 -27.58
C CYS A 272 3.59 -2.13 -28.00
N TYR A 273 3.95 -2.64 -29.18
CA TYR A 273 5.24 -2.37 -29.78
C TYR A 273 5.32 -0.87 -29.99
N LYS A 274 5.78 -0.15 -28.97
CA LYS A 274 6.27 1.20 -29.18
C LYS A 274 7.46 1.03 -30.14
N ASN A 275 7.24 1.41 -31.38
CA ASN A 275 8.28 1.44 -32.39
C ASN A 275 9.36 2.42 -31.91
N THR A 276 10.35 1.93 -31.16
CA THR A 276 11.46 2.71 -30.61
C THR A 276 12.58 2.88 -31.62
N THR A 277 12.43 2.34 -32.82
CA THR A 277 13.37 2.59 -33.91
C THR A 277 13.02 3.92 -34.58
N ARG A 278 13.50 5.02 -33.97
CA ARG A 278 13.83 6.22 -34.75
C ARG A 278 15.07 5.87 -35.57
N TRP A 279 14.88 5.51 -36.81
CA TRP A 279 15.94 5.65 -37.80
C TRP A 279 16.09 7.15 -38.05
N ALA A 280 17.25 7.69 -37.69
CA ALA A 280 17.68 9.01 -38.11
C ALA A 280 18.01 9.02 -39.62
#